data_f33166aa04e87dd54e03554575aa73d9
#
_entry.id   f33166aa04e87dd54e03554575aa73d9
#
_cell.length_a   1.000
_cell.length_b   1.000
_cell.length_c   1.000
_cell.angle_alpha   90.00
_cell.angle_beta   90.00
_cell.angle_gamma   90.00
#
_symmetry.space_group_name_H-M   'P 1'
#
loop_
_entity.id
_entity.type
_entity.pdbx_description
1 polymer ?
#
loop_
_entity_poly.entity_id
_entity_poly.type
_entity_poly.pdbx_seq_one_letter_code
_entity_poly.pdbx_strand_id
1 'polypeptide(L)'
;MNNIKGTALVYSGGLLDDLHAKTAHGLLRLSDRFEILGVIDHQHHNQMSDDIVSHCAKNVPIFKNLAQSLETMDNKPDYIVIGVAFGGGKLPHEHRGIVEDSIKNNIDVVSGLHEVLSEDAEFKALASTSETTIYDIRKPKTIDELSFWSGKILDLKTPKIAVLGTDCATGKRTVCQFLVQDLTESDIKTEIIYTGQTGFLQGFKHGFILDSTLNDFVSGELEKAILECVKESNPEIILIEGQSSLRNPSGPCGSELLLSGDVDGVILVHPFDREYFDNFEDVGCVLPSLEDEINLIKTYGKNVMGVCINSKQEIDALKLQNELKIPVLNPMKESIRAISESIKDSLL
;
A
#
# COMPACT_ATOMS: atom_id res chain seq x y z
N MET A 1 1.08 15.39 -10.15
CA MET A 1 0.21 14.45 -9.40
C MET A 1 -0.16 14.89 -7.98
N ASN A 2 0.56 15.80 -7.32
CA ASN A 2 0.30 16.15 -5.90
C ASN A 2 -1.03 16.84 -5.59
N ASN A 3 -1.79 17.30 -6.58
CA ASN A 3 -3.02 18.07 -6.37
C ASN A 3 -4.33 17.25 -6.47
N ILE A 4 -4.25 15.90 -6.54
CA ILE A 4 -5.45 15.05 -6.55
C ILE A 4 -5.99 15.01 -5.13
N LYS A 5 -7.08 15.69 -4.84
CA LYS A 5 -7.77 15.71 -3.55
C LYS A 5 -9.22 16.14 -3.73
N GLY A 6 -10.16 15.45 -3.09
CA GLY A 6 -11.58 15.75 -3.17
C GLY A 6 -12.46 14.59 -2.78
N THR A 7 -13.71 14.62 -3.23
CA THR A 7 -14.67 13.55 -2.98
C THR A 7 -14.49 12.40 -3.99
N ALA A 8 -14.66 11.15 -3.55
CA ALA A 8 -14.47 9.99 -4.43
C ALA A 8 -15.46 8.86 -4.17
N LEU A 9 -15.79 8.15 -5.26
CA LEU A 9 -16.32 6.79 -5.20
C LEU A 9 -15.20 5.79 -5.53
N VAL A 10 -15.15 4.69 -4.80
CA VAL A 10 -14.17 3.63 -5.04
C VAL A 10 -14.81 2.52 -5.85
N TYR A 11 -14.22 2.16 -6.99
CA TYR A 11 -14.68 1.07 -7.84
C TYR A 11 -14.00 -0.24 -7.46
N SER A 12 -14.78 -1.24 -7.05
CA SER A 12 -14.32 -2.60 -6.75
C SER A 12 -14.84 -3.66 -7.75
N GLY A 13 -15.85 -3.31 -8.56
CA GLY A 13 -16.26 -4.11 -9.71
C GLY A 13 -16.80 -5.51 -9.40
N GLY A 14 -17.31 -5.73 -8.19
CA GLY A 14 -17.78 -7.04 -7.73
C GLY A 14 -16.75 -7.84 -6.93
N LEU A 15 -15.60 -7.26 -6.62
CA LEU A 15 -14.49 -7.92 -5.94
C LEU A 15 -14.19 -7.31 -4.56
N LEU A 16 -15.16 -6.62 -3.93
CA LEU A 16 -14.91 -5.90 -2.68
C LEU A 16 -14.46 -6.83 -1.53
N ASP A 17 -14.90 -8.06 -1.51
CA ASP A 17 -14.53 -9.09 -0.52
C ASP A 17 -13.22 -9.85 -0.87
N ASP A 18 -12.65 -9.58 -2.05
CA ASP A 18 -11.45 -10.24 -2.56
C ASP A 18 -10.15 -9.51 -2.19
N LEU A 19 -9.05 -10.26 -2.11
CA LEU A 19 -7.70 -9.70 -1.87
C LEU A 19 -7.25 -8.72 -2.97
N HIS A 20 -7.79 -8.85 -4.20
CA HIS A 20 -7.51 -7.92 -5.29
C HIS A 20 -8.05 -6.50 -5.03
N ALA A 21 -9.05 -6.34 -4.15
CA ALA A 21 -9.58 -5.04 -3.74
C ALA A 21 -8.71 -4.33 -2.66
N LYS A 22 -7.43 -4.68 -2.52
CA LYS A 22 -6.52 -4.11 -1.50
C LYS A 22 -6.43 -2.59 -1.52
N THR A 23 -6.60 -1.95 -2.67
CA THR A 23 -6.63 -0.48 -2.77
C THR A 23 -7.95 0.06 -2.24
N ALA A 24 -9.09 -0.56 -2.58
CA ALA A 24 -10.38 -0.20 -2.00
C ALA A 24 -10.37 -0.37 -0.46
N HIS A 25 -9.91 -1.52 0.04
CA HIS A 25 -9.76 -1.75 1.49
C HIS A 25 -8.86 -0.70 2.15
N GLY A 26 -7.76 -0.34 1.50
CA GLY A 26 -6.86 0.70 2.00
C GLY A 26 -7.58 2.04 2.15
N LEU A 27 -8.28 2.49 1.12
CA LEU A 27 -9.00 3.76 1.09
C LEU A 27 -10.17 3.80 2.07
N LEU A 28 -10.88 2.69 2.27
CA LEU A 28 -11.96 2.59 3.25
C LEU A 28 -11.45 2.67 4.69
N ARG A 29 -10.24 2.14 4.96
CA ARG A 29 -9.61 2.17 6.30
C ARG A 29 -8.94 3.48 6.63
N LEU A 30 -8.33 4.13 5.65
CA LEU A 30 -7.69 5.44 5.82
C LEU A 30 -7.63 6.15 4.48
N SER A 31 -8.07 7.38 4.43
CA SER A 31 -7.94 8.24 3.25
C SER A 31 -7.92 9.72 3.66
N ASP A 32 -6.72 10.33 3.61
CA ASP A 32 -6.53 11.76 3.82
C ASP A 32 -6.61 12.54 2.51
N ARG A 33 -6.48 11.84 1.39
CA ARG A 33 -6.54 12.41 0.04
C ARG A 33 -7.97 12.55 -0.46
N PHE A 34 -8.81 11.55 -0.19
CA PHE A 34 -10.18 11.53 -0.67
C PHE A 34 -11.18 11.44 0.49
N GLU A 35 -12.24 12.21 0.41
CA GLU A 35 -13.45 11.91 1.16
C GLU A 35 -14.21 10.81 0.40
N ILE A 36 -14.20 9.59 0.94
CA ILE A 36 -14.90 8.46 0.32
C ILE A 36 -16.40 8.58 0.59
N LEU A 37 -17.19 8.70 -0.50
CA LEU A 37 -18.64 8.84 -0.46
C LEU A 37 -19.37 7.50 -0.60
N GLY A 38 -18.70 6.47 -1.15
CA GLY A 38 -19.26 5.16 -1.36
C GLY A 38 -18.37 4.25 -2.18
N VAL A 39 -18.85 3.03 -2.40
CA VAL A 39 -18.21 2.02 -3.24
C VAL A 39 -19.13 1.65 -4.38
N ILE A 40 -18.59 1.42 -5.58
CA ILE A 40 -19.31 0.85 -6.69
C ILE A 40 -18.94 -0.62 -6.80
N ASP A 41 -19.89 -1.50 -6.41
CA ASP A 41 -19.74 -2.94 -6.41
C ASP A 41 -21.08 -3.61 -6.71
N HIS A 42 -21.18 -4.29 -7.86
CA HIS A 42 -22.44 -4.88 -8.31
C HIS A 42 -22.83 -6.15 -7.54
N GLN A 43 -21.90 -6.81 -6.85
CA GLN A 43 -22.19 -8.01 -6.06
C GLN A 43 -22.65 -7.66 -4.63
N HIS A 44 -22.09 -6.61 -4.05
CA HIS A 44 -22.35 -6.22 -2.67
C HIS A 44 -23.27 -4.99 -2.53
N HIS A 45 -23.92 -4.56 -3.61
CA HIS A 45 -24.82 -3.39 -3.58
C HIS A 45 -25.95 -3.54 -2.55
N ASN A 46 -26.46 -2.42 -2.05
CA ASN A 46 -27.46 -2.33 -0.97
C ASN A 46 -26.94 -2.78 0.42
N GLN A 47 -25.62 -2.92 0.58
CA GLN A 47 -24.94 -3.12 1.86
C GLN A 47 -24.11 -1.87 2.20
N MET A 48 -23.51 -1.87 3.37
CA MET A 48 -22.57 -0.85 3.80
C MET A 48 -21.15 -1.40 3.79
N SER A 49 -20.16 -0.53 3.67
CA SER A 49 -18.75 -0.95 3.58
C SER A 49 -18.29 -1.79 4.78
N ASP A 50 -18.80 -1.51 5.99
CA ASP A 50 -18.45 -2.24 7.21
C ASP A 50 -18.98 -3.69 7.23
N ASP A 51 -20.01 -3.99 6.42
CA ASP A 51 -20.53 -5.35 6.28
C ASP A 51 -19.52 -6.28 5.57
N ILE A 52 -18.61 -5.71 4.78
CA ILE A 52 -17.65 -6.45 3.92
C ILE A 52 -16.21 -6.21 4.36
N VAL A 53 -15.83 -4.97 4.65
CA VAL A 53 -14.45 -4.59 4.97
C VAL A 53 -14.33 -4.19 6.43
N SER A 54 -13.51 -4.89 7.19
CA SER A 54 -13.27 -4.57 8.60
C SER A 54 -12.44 -3.29 8.79
N HIS A 55 -12.70 -2.57 9.88
CA HIS A 55 -11.97 -1.37 10.30
C HIS A 55 -12.06 -0.21 9.28
N CYS A 56 -13.22 -0.01 8.65
CA CYS A 56 -13.45 1.19 7.86
C CYS A 56 -13.41 2.44 8.75
N ALA A 57 -12.76 3.50 8.26
CA ALA A 57 -12.76 4.80 8.95
C ALA A 57 -14.14 5.47 8.94
N LYS A 58 -14.91 5.21 7.89
CA LYS A 58 -16.28 5.67 7.72
C LYS A 58 -17.10 4.58 7.05
N ASN A 59 -18.26 4.28 7.61
CA ASN A 59 -19.19 3.34 7.00
C ASN A 59 -19.93 4.02 5.84
N VAL A 60 -19.71 3.57 4.61
CA VAL A 60 -20.25 4.19 3.39
C VAL A 60 -21.11 3.20 2.59
N PRO A 61 -22.12 3.70 1.82
CA PRO A 61 -22.98 2.85 1.03
C PRO A 61 -22.25 2.17 -0.14
N ILE A 62 -22.73 0.99 -0.52
CA ILE A 62 -22.29 0.26 -1.70
C ILE A 62 -23.38 0.34 -2.78
N PHE A 63 -23.01 0.93 -3.93
CA PHE A 63 -23.89 1.11 -5.09
C PHE A 63 -23.65 0.03 -6.14
N LYS A 64 -24.67 -0.33 -6.89
CA LYS A 64 -24.57 -1.30 -7.97
C LYS A 64 -23.71 -0.80 -9.14
N ASN A 65 -23.86 0.47 -9.49
CA ASN A 65 -23.17 1.12 -10.61
C ASN A 65 -23.13 2.65 -10.40
N LEU A 66 -22.43 3.35 -11.28
CA LEU A 66 -22.31 4.81 -11.20
C LEU A 66 -23.66 5.52 -11.33
N ALA A 67 -24.56 5.04 -12.20
CA ALA A 67 -25.88 5.67 -12.38
C ALA A 67 -26.67 5.70 -11.07
N GLN A 68 -26.76 4.54 -10.37
CA GLN A 68 -27.42 4.46 -9.07
C GLN A 68 -26.79 5.43 -8.04
N SER A 69 -25.47 5.53 -8.00
CA SER A 69 -24.82 6.46 -7.07
C SER A 69 -25.19 7.90 -7.35
N LEU A 70 -25.18 8.32 -8.63
CA LEU A 70 -25.53 9.69 -9.03
C LEU A 70 -27.02 10.03 -8.82
N GLU A 71 -27.90 9.04 -8.89
CA GLU A 71 -29.32 9.22 -8.56
C GLU A 71 -29.58 9.33 -7.06
N THR A 72 -28.73 8.71 -6.24
CA THR A 72 -28.94 8.61 -4.77
C THR A 72 -28.22 9.72 -4.00
N MET A 73 -27.11 10.21 -4.53
CA MET A 73 -26.27 11.20 -3.86
C MET A 73 -26.69 12.63 -4.22
N ASP A 74 -26.63 13.52 -3.24
CA ASP A 74 -26.94 14.96 -3.46
C ASP A 74 -25.87 15.66 -4.30
N ASN A 75 -24.62 15.22 -4.22
CA ASN A 75 -23.50 15.83 -4.93
C ASN A 75 -22.74 14.78 -5.75
N LYS A 76 -22.34 15.18 -6.95
CA LYS A 76 -21.48 14.39 -7.82
C LYS A 76 -20.09 14.28 -7.20
N PRO A 77 -19.44 13.07 -7.20
CA PRO A 77 -18.07 12.93 -6.75
C PRO A 77 -17.10 13.61 -7.73
N ASP A 78 -15.96 14.07 -7.21
CA ASP A 78 -14.88 14.61 -8.05
C ASP A 78 -14.16 13.48 -8.80
N TYR A 79 -14.04 12.29 -8.17
CA TYR A 79 -13.24 11.18 -8.68
C TYR A 79 -13.94 9.83 -8.61
N ILE A 80 -13.64 8.98 -9.62
CA ILE A 80 -13.77 7.52 -9.51
C ILE A 80 -12.37 6.95 -9.34
N VAL A 81 -12.12 6.26 -8.22
CA VAL A 81 -10.83 5.59 -7.95
C VAL A 81 -10.97 4.10 -8.25
N ILE A 82 -10.15 3.58 -9.17
CA ILE A 82 -10.08 2.13 -9.44
C ILE A 82 -9.42 1.46 -8.24
N GLY A 83 -10.24 0.78 -7.43
CA GLY A 83 -9.85 0.18 -6.16
C GLY A 83 -9.36 -1.26 -6.25
N VAL A 84 -9.34 -1.84 -7.44
CA VAL A 84 -8.99 -3.25 -7.70
C VAL A 84 -7.69 -3.37 -8.47
N ALA A 85 -6.88 -4.36 -8.10
CA ALA A 85 -5.69 -4.76 -8.84
C ALA A 85 -6.00 -6.03 -9.65
N PHE A 86 -6.42 -5.86 -10.91
CA PHE A 86 -6.70 -6.97 -11.80
C PHE A 86 -5.43 -7.73 -12.19
N GLY A 87 -5.57 -9.04 -12.45
CA GLY A 87 -4.47 -9.87 -12.92
C GLY A 87 -3.79 -9.30 -14.18
N GLY A 88 -2.46 -9.29 -14.19
CA GLY A 88 -1.68 -8.67 -15.27
C GLY A 88 -1.70 -7.14 -15.29
N GLY A 89 -2.37 -6.48 -14.31
CA GLY A 89 -2.38 -5.03 -14.18
C GLY A 89 -3.15 -4.26 -15.25
N LYS A 90 -4.01 -4.96 -16.03
CA LYS A 90 -4.84 -4.37 -17.08
C LYS A 90 -6.29 -4.27 -16.61
N LEU A 91 -7.03 -3.31 -17.17
CA LEU A 91 -8.47 -3.19 -16.96
C LEU A 91 -9.20 -4.17 -17.89
N PRO A 92 -9.88 -5.23 -17.36
CA PRO A 92 -10.63 -6.16 -18.20
C PRO A 92 -11.75 -5.45 -18.96
N HIS A 93 -12.12 -6.01 -20.12
CA HIS A 93 -13.09 -5.39 -21.02
C HIS A 93 -14.46 -5.13 -20.33
N GLU A 94 -14.91 -6.04 -19.50
CA GLU A 94 -16.16 -5.95 -18.71
C GLU A 94 -16.16 -4.80 -17.68
N HIS A 95 -14.99 -4.30 -17.30
CA HIS A 95 -14.85 -3.20 -16.36
C HIS A 95 -14.58 -1.83 -17.04
N ARG A 96 -14.43 -1.77 -18.39
CA ARG A 96 -14.14 -0.52 -19.10
C ARG A 96 -15.28 0.50 -19.00
N GLY A 97 -16.54 0.01 -18.90
CA GLY A 97 -17.71 0.86 -18.79
C GLY A 97 -17.67 1.87 -17.64
N ILE A 98 -16.99 1.56 -16.52
CA ILE A 98 -16.88 2.54 -15.42
C ILE A 98 -16.08 3.76 -15.83
N VAL A 99 -15.01 3.60 -16.60
CA VAL A 99 -14.18 4.71 -17.09
C VAL A 99 -14.95 5.56 -18.10
N GLU A 100 -15.64 4.90 -19.05
CA GLU A 100 -16.46 5.57 -20.04
C GLU A 100 -17.60 6.38 -19.41
N ASP A 101 -18.32 5.76 -18.45
CA ASP A 101 -19.42 6.42 -17.77
C ASP A 101 -18.94 7.57 -16.88
N SER A 102 -17.76 7.45 -16.28
CA SER A 102 -17.12 8.55 -15.53
C SER A 102 -16.83 9.73 -16.43
N ILE A 103 -16.22 9.48 -17.60
CA ILE A 103 -15.90 10.53 -18.58
C ILE A 103 -17.19 11.21 -19.08
N LYS A 104 -18.23 10.44 -19.46
CA LYS A 104 -19.52 10.97 -19.90
C LYS A 104 -20.22 11.84 -18.85
N ASN A 105 -19.93 11.60 -17.57
CA ASN A 105 -20.49 12.38 -16.46
C ASN A 105 -19.54 13.49 -15.96
N ASN A 106 -18.42 13.78 -16.64
CA ASN A 106 -17.39 14.74 -16.24
C ASN A 106 -16.91 14.46 -14.80
N ILE A 107 -16.53 13.22 -14.51
CA ILE A 107 -15.93 12.76 -13.27
C ILE A 107 -14.53 12.27 -13.58
N ASP A 108 -13.54 12.79 -12.89
CA ASP A 108 -12.15 12.39 -13.08
C ASP A 108 -11.92 10.92 -12.68
N VAL A 109 -11.01 10.25 -13.37
CA VAL A 109 -10.67 8.85 -13.09
C VAL A 109 -9.26 8.75 -12.51
N VAL A 110 -9.11 8.01 -11.41
CA VAL A 110 -7.80 7.74 -10.81
C VAL A 110 -7.53 6.24 -10.88
N SER A 111 -6.49 5.86 -11.62
CA SER A 111 -6.10 4.48 -11.86
C SER A 111 -4.77 4.15 -11.20
N GLY A 112 -4.76 3.07 -10.43
CA GLY A 112 -3.54 2.45 -9.91
C GLY A 112 -3.13 1.18 -10.68
N LEU A 113 -3.65 0.96 -11.87
CA LEU A 113 -3.29 -0.17 -12.73
C LEU A 113 -1.91 0.04 -13.38
N HIS A 114 -1.31 -1.04 -13.89
CA HIS A 114 -0.10 -0.94 -14.74
C HIS A 114 -0.42 -0.44 -16.15
N GLU A 115 -1.64 -0.73 -16.62
CA GLU A 115 -2.15 -0.14 -17.87
C GLU A 115 -2.33 1.37 -17.71
N VAL A 116 -1.77 2.13 -18.65
CA VAL A 116 -1.89 3.59 -18.68
C VAL A 116 -3.18 3.94 -19.40
N LEU A 117 -4.26 4.12 -18.64
CA LEU A 117 -5.61 4.35 -19.21
C LEU A 117 -5.71 5.66 -19.97
N SER A 118 -4.94 6.68 -19.60
CA SER A 118 -4.88 7.96 -20.31
C SER A 118 -4.27 7.87 -21.72
N GLU A 119 -3.59 6.76 -22.04
CA GLU A 119 -3.01 6.49 -23.37
C GLU A 119 -3.88 5.56 -24.21
N ASP A 120 -4.92 4.94 -23.62
CA ASP A 120 -5.89 4.16 -24.36
C ASP A 120 -6.62 5.03 -25.39
N ALA A 121 -6.71 4.57 -26.63
CA ALA A 121 -7.24 5.38 -27.74
C ALA A 121 -8.71 5.77 -27.57
N GLU A 122 -9.54 4.86 -27.03
CA GLU A 122 -10.96 5.10 -26.81
C GLU A 122 -11.18 6.09 -25.67
N PHE A 123 -10.53 5.86 -24.52
CA PHE A 123 -10.63 6.78 -23.38
C PHE A 123 -10.08 8.15 -23.68
N LYS A 124 -8.95 8.22 -24.41
CA LYS A 124 -8.36 9.49 -24.85
C LYS A 124 -9.30 10.26 -25.78
N ALA A 125 -9.96 9.57 -26.72
CA ALA A 125 -10.94 10.18 -27.60
C ALA A 125 -12.14 10.72 -26.83
N LEU A 126 -12.69 9.93 -25.89
CA LEU A 126 -13.80 10.36 -25.02
C LEU A 126 -13.41 11.55 -24.13
N ALA A 127 -12.27 11.46 -23.44
CA ALA A 127 -11.80 12.52 -22.54
C ALA A 127 -11.51 13.84 -23.29
N SER A 128 -11.10 13.78 -24.57
CA SER A 128 -10.87 14.98 -25.38
C SER A 128 -12.13 15.79 -25.67
N THR A 129 -13.32 15.21 -25.51
CA THR A 129 -14.62 15.87 -25.70
C THR A 129 -15.30 16.23 -24.37
N SER A 130 -14.62 16.07 -23.25
CA SER A 130 -15.10 16.34 -21.90
C SER A 130 -14.06 17.15 -21.10
N GLU A 131 -14.41 17.57 -19.89
CA GLU A 131 -13.48 18.22 -18.95
C GLU A 131 -12.77 17.20 -18.04
N THR A 132 -12.87 15.91 -18.35
CA THR A 132 -12.38 14.81 -17.50
C THR A 132 -10.89 14.55 -17.70
N THR A 133 -10.19 14.35 -16.60
CA THR A 133 -8.80 13.91 -16.56
C THR A 133 -8.70 12.46 -16.07
N ILE A 134 -7.86 11.65 -16.73
CA ILE A 134 -7.49 10.32 -16.24
C ILE A 134 -6.10 10.41 -15.61
N TYR A 135 -6.00 10.10 -14.33
CA TYR A 135 -4.76 10.10 -13.55
C TYR A 135 -4.24 8.67 -13.39
N ASP A 136 -3.18 8.35 -14.11
CA ASP A 136 -2.51 7.06 -13.99
C ASP A 136 -1.38 7.15 -12.98
N ILE A 137 -1.61 6.62 -11.77
CA ILE A 137 -0.66 6.75 -10.66
C ILE A 137 0.62 5.94 -10.89
N ARG A 138 0.54 4.86 -11.68
CA ARG A 138 1.69 4.03 -12.08
C ARG A 138 2.31 4.42 -13.43
N LYS A 139 1.91 5.56 -14.02
CA LYS A 139 2.59 6.03 -15.22
C LYS A 139 4.07 6.28 -14.92
N PRO A 140 4.99 5.58 -15.61
CA PRO A 140 6.41 5.74 -15.35
C PRO A 140 6.88 7.18 -15.56
N LYS A 141 7.78 7.65 -14.69
CA LYS A 141 8.49 8.92 -14.89
C LYS A 141 9.44 8.81 -16.06
N THR A 142 9.70 9.92 -16.73
CA THR A 142 10.77 10.01 -17.73
C THR A 142 12.14 9.94 -17.04
N ILE A 143 13.19 9.62 -17.79
CA ILE A 143 14.56 9.54 -17.25
C ILE A 143 14.99 10.84 -16.58
N ASP A 144 14.61 12.00 -17.15
CA ASP A 144 14.96 13.32 -16.61
C ASP A 144 14.22 13.66 -15.30
N GLU A 145 13.13 12.96 -14.98
CA GLU A 145 12.38 13.12 -13.72
C GLU A 145 12.87 12.18 -12.62
N LEU A 146 13.65 11.16 -12.98
CA LEU A 146 14.16 10.15 -12.05
C LEU A 146 15.47 10.61 -11.39
N SER A 147 15.65 10.17 -10.16
CA SER A 147 16.85 10.43 -9.36
C SER A 147 17.73 9.19 -9.30
N PHE A 148 19.05 9.38 -9.49
CA PHE A 148 20.03 8.33 -9.26
C PHE A 148 20.53 8.39 -7.81
N TRP A 149 20.88 7.25 -7.23
CA TRP A 149 21.34 7.17 -5.83
C TRP A 149 22.64 7.95 -5.64
N SER A 150 22.68 8.82 -4.64
CA SER A 150 23.79 9.75 -4.41
C SER A 150 24.60 9.45 -3.14
N GLY A 151 24.09 8.59 -2.26
CA GLY A 151 24.72 8.25 -0.98
C GLY A 151 24.48 9.29 0.13
N LYS A 152 23.75 10.37 -0.12
CA LYS A 152 23.45 11.41 0.91
C LYS A 152 22.65 10.87 2.08
N ILE A 153 21.91 9.76 1.87
CA ILE A 153 21.16 9.08 2.92
C ILE A 153 22.05 8.58 4.05
N LEU A 154 23.32 8.27 3.78
CA LEU A 154 24.30 7.79 4.77
C LEU A 154 24.67 8.85 5.81
N ASP A 155 24.42 10.11 5.53
CA ASP A 155 24.65 11.22 6.46
C ASP A 155 23.45 11.48 7.39
N LEU A 156 22.30 10.84 7.12
CA LEU A 156 21.10 11.02 7.94
C LEU A 156 21.22 10.30 9.29
N LYS A 157 20.78 11.01 10.33
CA LYS A 157 20.73 10.47 11.70
C LYS A 157 19.36 9.93 12.08
N THR A 158 18.31 10.32 11.35
CA THR A 158 16.94 9.86 11.61
C THR A 158 16.85 8.36 11.40
N PRO A 159 16.45 7.57 12.40
CA PRO A 159 16.25 6.13 12.26
C PRO A 159 15.25 5.78 11.17
N LYS A 160 15.60 4.76 10.40
CA LYS A 160 14.81 4.26 9.27
C LYS A 160 14.51 2.77 9.48
N ILE A 161 13.25 2.39 9.44
CA ILE A 161 12.79 1.02 9.67
C ILE A 161 12.04 0.53 8.44
N ALA A 162 12.48 -0.57 7.86
CA ALA A 162 11.72 -1.24 6.79
C ALA A 162 10.65 -2.16 7.38
N VAL A 163 9.42 -2.02 6.92
CA VAL A 163 8.34 -2.96 7.23
C VAL A 163 8.22 -3.94 6.07
N LEU A 164 8.98 -5.01 6.13
CA LEU A 164 9.04 -6.05 5.10
C LEU A 164 7.97 -7.12 5.32
N GLY A 165 7.75 -7.94 4.32
CA GLY A 165 6.88 -9.11 4.42
C GLY A 165 7.53 -10.32 3.80
N THR A 166 7.10 -11.51 4.21
CA THR A 166 7.55 -12.75 3.59
C THR A 166 6.83 -13.02 2.26
N ASP A 167 5.77 -12.25 1.95
CA ASP A 167 5.00 -12.35 0.72
C ASP A 167 4.26 -11.05 0.36
N CYS A 168 3.55 -11.04 -0.76
CA CYS A 168 2.56 -10.03 -1.15
C CYS A 168 1.33 -10.06 -0.22
N ALA A 169 0.60 -8.95 -0.15
CA ALA A 169 -0.69 -8.83 0.57
C ALA A 169 -0.65 -9.35 2.04
N THR A 170 0.49 -9.26 2.72
CA THR A 170 0.63 -9.69 4.13
C THR A 170 0.16 -8.65 5.14
N GLY A 171 -0.10 -7.40 4.72
CA GLY A 171 -0.53 -6.32 5.61
C GLY A 171 0.58 -5.33 6.00
N LYS A 172 1.70 -5.28 5.27
CA LYS A 172 2.84 -4.37 5.54
C LYS A 172 2.43 -2.93 5.78
N ARG A 173 1.61 -2.35 4.90
CA ARG A 173 1.12 -0.97 5.04
C ARG A 173 0.24 -0.78 6.27
N THR A 174 -0.63 -1.74 6.59
CA THR A 174 -1.47 -1.71 7.79
C THR A 174 -0.60 -1.70 9.06
N VAL A 175 0.47 -2.49 9.07
CA VAL A 175 1.46 -2.48 10.16
C VAL A 175 2.16 -1.13 10.25
N CYS A 176 2.57 -0.50 9.14
CA CYS A 176 3.11 0.87 9.16
C CYS A 176 2.13 1.84 9.82
N GLN A 177 0.84 1.77 9.46
CA GLN A 177 -0.19 2.66 10.02
C GLN A 177 -0.37 2.47 11.53
N PHE A 178 -0.44 1.23 12.00
CA PHE A 178 -0.54 0.94 13.43
C PHE A 178 0.69 1.40 14.21
N LEU A 179 1.89 1.22 13.64
CA LEU A 179 3.13 1.73 14.25
C LEU A 179 3.14 3.26 14.32
N VAL A 180 2.74 3.94 13.24
CA VAL A 180 2.62 5.42 13.26
C VAL A 180 1.65 5.87 14.34
N GLN A 181 0.50 5.24 14.44
CA GLN A 181 -0.50 5.59 15.44
C GLN A 181 0.07 5.45 16.86
N ASP A 182 0.61 4.28 17.20
CA ASP A 182 1.12 4.00 18.56
C ASP A 182 2.36 4.87 18.93
N LEU A 183 3.26 5.10 17.95
CA LEU A 183 4.41 5.98 18.15
C LEU A 183 3.98 7.44 18.32
N THR A 184 2.99 7.90 17.56
CA THR A 184 2.42 9.26 17.69
C THR A 184 1.70 9.44 19.03
N GLU A 185 0.98 8.43 19.50
CA GLU A 185 0.38 8.43 20.86
C GLU A 185 1.45 8.49 21.97
N SER A 186 2.68 8.13 21.64
CA SER A 186 3.87 8.25 22.53
C SER A 186 4.68 9.54 22.27
N ASP A 187 4.11 10.55 21.59
CA ASP A 187 4.74 11.81 21.22
C ASP A 187 5.96 11.68 20.31
N ILE A 188 6.12 10.57 19.58
CA ILE A 188 7.21 10.35 18.62
C ILE A 188 6.74 10.66 17.21
N LYS A 189 7.30 11.68 16.60
CA LYS A 189 6.97 12.10 15.25
C LYS A 189 7.44 11.06 14.22
N THR A 190 6.50 10.35 13.64
CA THR A 190 6.78 9.25 12.72
C THR A 190 6.18 9.51 11.34
N GLU A 191 6.96 9.28 10.29
CA GLU A 191 6.52 9.43 8.90
C GLU A 191 6.63 8.09 8.15
N ILE A 192 5.75 7.91 7.13
CA ILE A 192 5.79 6.74 6.25
C ILE A 192 6.34 7.16 4.88
N ILE A 193 7.31 6.39 4.38
CA ILE A 193 7.67 6.40 2.97
C ILE A 193 6.85 5.30 2.28
N TYR A 194 5.84 5.71 1.52
CA TYR A 194 5.08 4.76 0.70
C TYR A 194 5.89 4.32 -0.51
N THR A 195 5.71 3.07 -0.93
CA THR A 195 6.38 2.49 -2.11
C THR A 195 5.40 1.98 -3.15
N GLY A 196 4.10 2.17 -2.93
CA GLY A 196 3.05 1.71 -3.82
C GLY A 196 1.91 2.70 -3.99
N GLN A 197 1.10 2.49 -5.04
CA GLN A 197 -0.02 3.38 -5.40
C GLN A 197 -1.04 3.56 -4.28
N THR A 198 -1.27 2.55 -3.45
CA THR A 198 -2.28 2.68 -2.40
C THR A 198 -1.84 3.63 -1.30
N GLY A 199 -0.56 3.64 -0.92
CA GLY A 199 -0.02 4.62 0.04
C GLY A 199 -0.16 6.06 -0.50
N PHE A 200 0.17 6.27 -1.77
CA PHE A 200 -0.08 7.56 -2.44
C PHE A 200 -1.57 7.95 -2.40
N LEU A 201 -2.46 7.02 -2.77
CA LEU A 201 -3.90 7.27 -2.82
C LEU A 201 -4.50 7.53 -1.43
N GLN A 202 -3.96 6.92 -0.38
CA GLN A 202 -4.35 7.19 1.00
C GLN A 202 -3.93 8.58 1.50
N GLY A 203 -2.98 9.22 0.81
CA GLY A 203 -2.56 10.59 1.13
C GLY A 203 -1.22 10.68 1.86
N PHE A 204 -0.44 9.59 1.97
CA PHE A 204 0.91 9.69 2.51
C PHE A 204 1.72 10.67 1.69
N LYS A 205 2.47 11.51 2.38
CA LYS A 205 3.10 12.68 1.80
C LYS A 205 4.36 12.33 1.01
N HIS A 206 5.17 11.42 1.53
CA HIS A 206 6.49 11.09 1.01
C HIS A 206 6.54 9.66 0.50
N GLY A 207 7.16 9.45 -0.66
CA GLY A 207 7.31 8.13 -1.25
C GLY A 207 7.38 8.16 -2.77
N PHE A 208 7.32 6.99 -3.37
CA PHE A 208 7.34 6.80 -4.82
C PHE A 208 6.63 5.50 -5.19
N ILE A 209 6.42 5.26 -6.48
CA ILE A 209 5.80 4.03 -6.97
C ILE A 209 6.91 3.10 -7.47
N LEU A 210 7.33 2.17 -6.62
CA LEU A 210 8.48 1.31 -6.85
C LEU A 210 8.31 0.46 -8.11
N ASP A 211 7.16 -0.20 -8.26
CA ASP A 211 6.87 -1.13 -9.35
C ASP A 211 6.61 -0.48 -10.73
N SER A 212 6.65 0.85 -10.81
CA SER A 212 6.66 1.61 -12.06
C SER A 212 7.93 2.45 -12.24
N THR A 213 8.91 2.27 -11.36
CA THR A 213 10.21 2.93 -11.43
C THR A 213 11.21 2.02 -12.16
N LEU A 214 11.98 2.57 -13.09
CA LEU A 214 13.06 1.83 -13.74
C LEU A 214 14.07 1.33 -12.70
N ASN A 215 14.50 0.08 -12.82
CA ASN A 215 15.30 -0.62 -11.82
C ASN A 215 16.53 0.18 -11.34
N ASP A 216 17.30 0.76 -12.26
CA ASP A 216 18.51 1.53 -11.94
C ASP A 216 18.25 2.79 -11.12
N PHE A 217 17.00 3.25 -11.07
CA PHE A 217 16.60 4.46 -10.35
C PHE A 217 15.82 4.19 -9.07
N VAL A 218 15.44 2.95 -8.78
CA VAL A 218 14.68 2.60 -7.56
C VAL A 218 15.39 3.09 -6.30
N SER A 219 16.69 2.82 -6.19
CA SER A 219 17.52 3.26 -5.06
C SER A 219 17.57 4.79 -4.92
N GLY A 220 17.65 5.50 -6.06
CA GLY A 220 17.70 6.97 -6.06
C GLY A 220 16.35 7.62 -5.73
N GLU A 221 15.24 7.07 -6.22
CA GLU A 221 13.90 7.54 -5.88
C GLU A 221 13.56 7.27 -4.39
N LEU A 222 14.01 6.15 -3.83
CA LEU A 222 13.91 5.86 -2.40
C LEU A 222 14.70 6.89 -1.58
N GLU A 223 15.98 7.10 -1.92
CA GLU A 223 16.82 8.09 -1.25
C GLU A 223 16.20 9.49 -1.30
N LYS A 224 15.73 9.91 -2.48
CA LYS A 224 15.05 11.19 -2.68
C LYS A 224 13.84 11.33 -1.76
N ALA A 225 12.97 10.34 -1.73
CA ALA A 225 11.76 10.35 -0.90
C ALA A 225 12.10 10.49 0.60
N ILE A 226 13.13 9.80 1.07
CA ILE A 226 13.59 9.87 2.46
C ILE A 226 14.21 11.25 2.77
N LEU A 227 15.07 11.78 1.89
CA LEU A 227 15.69 13.08 2.06
C LEU A 227 14.65 14.21 2.07
N GLU A 228 13.67 14.16 1.18
CA GLU A 228 12.54 15.11 1.14
C GLU A 228 11.69 15.00 2.42
N CYS A 229 11.42 13.80 2.90
CA CYS A 229 10.71 13.57 4.15
C CYS A 229 11.42 14.22 5.34
N VAL A 230 12.72 13.98 5.51
CA VAL A 230 13.50 14.58 6.59
C VAL A 230 13.50 16.12 6.48
N LYS A 231 13.72 16.65 5.28
CA LYS A 231 13.75 18.09 5.05
C LYS A 231 12.43 18.79 5.36
N GLU A 232 11.30 18.16 5.00
CA GLU A 232 9.98 18.81 5.08
C GLU A 232 9.27 18.54 6.40
N SER A 233 9.42 17.33 6.93
CA SER A 233 8.70 16.88 8.12
C SER A 233 9.57 16.81 9.36
N ASN A 234 10.90 16.66 9.23
CA ASN A 234 11.82 16.42 10.34
C ASN A 234 11.30 15.37 11.34
N PRO A 235 11.09 14.12 10.89
CA PRO A 235 10.59 13.05 11.74
C PRO A 235 11.67 12.53 12.68
N GLU A 236 11.25 11.92 13.81
CA GLU A 236 12.13 11.20 14.72
C GLU A 236 12.35 9.76 14.28
N ILE A 237 11.36 9.18 13.55
CA ILE A 237 11.42 7.83 12.95
C ILE A 237 10.81 7.87 11.56
N ILE A 238 11.40 7.13 10.63
CA ILE A 238 10.87 6.87 9.29
C ILE A 238 10.54 5.39 9.17
N LEU A 239 9.30 5.08 8.78
CA LEU A 239 8.89 3.74 8.37
C LEU A 239 8.86 3.65 6.85
N ILE A 240 9.51 2.64 6.27
CA ILE A 240 9.50 2.41 4.82
C ILE A 240 8.57 1.23 4.53
N GLU A 241 7.51 1.48 3.77
CA GLU A 241 6.58 0.43 3.34
C GLU A 241 7.30 -0.55 2.41
N GLY A 242 7.35 -1.84 2.76
CA GLY A 242 7.88 -2.89 1.91
C GLY A 242 6.92 -3.28 0.77
N GLN A 243 7.49 -3.72 -0.33
CA GLN A 243 6.78 -4.30 -1.47
C GLN A 243 7.11 -5.78 -1.59
N SER A 244 6.19 -6.61 -2.12
CA SER A 244 6.42 -8.03 -2.35
C SER A 244 7.14 -8.72 -1.17
N SER A 245 8.21 -9.46 -1.44
CA SER A 245 9.16 -9.98 -0.45
C SER A 245 10.53 -10.24 -1.08
N LEU A 246 11.56 -10.44 -0.26
CA LEU A 246 12.92 -10.70 -0.73
C LEU A 246 13.01 -11.94 -1.63
N ARG A 247 12.14 -12.92 -1.41
CA ARG A 247 12.19 -14.24 -2.08
C ARG A 247 10.97 -14.57 -2.93
N ASN A 248 10.03 -13.62 -3.14
CA ASN A 248 8.90 -13.88 -4.00
C ASN A 248 9.37 -14.04 -5.47
N PRO A 249 9.10 -15.18 -6.12
CA PRO A 249 9.68 -15.50 -7.43
C PRO A 249 9.17 -14.60 -8.57
N SER A 250 7.98 -14.00 -8.40
CA SER A 250 7.41 -13.13 -9.43
C SER A 250 7.90 -11.68 -9.37
N GLY A 251 8.49 -11.29 -8.25
CA GLY A 251 8.95 -9.92 -8.06
C GLY A 251 9.74 -9.80 -6.75
N PRO A 252 10.98 -10.31 -6.70
CA PRO A 252 11.84 -10.12 -5.54
C PRO A 252 12.02 -8.63 -5.27
N CYS A 253 11.80 -8.21 -4.03
CA CYS A 253 11.90 -6.82 -3.64
C CYS A 253 12.23 -6.71 -2.14
N GLY A 254 13.00 -5.73 -1.77
CA GLY A 254 13.36 -5.44 -0.38
C GLY A 254 14.86 -5.25 -0.16
N SER A 255 15.72 -5.81 -1.01
CA SER A 255 17.16 -5.62 -0.92
C SER A 255 17.55 -4.14 -1.07
N GLU A 256 16.92 -3.43 -1.99
CA GLU A 256 17.07 -1.98 -2.18
C GLU A 256 16.60 -1.18 -0.97
N LEU A 257 15.55 -1.63 -0.28
CA LEU A 257 15.09 -0.99 0.96
C LEU A 257 16.11 -1.18 2.09
N LEU A 258 16.69 -2.40 2.20
CA LEU A 258 17.68 -2.73 3.22
C LEU A 258 19.01 -2.01 3.01
N LEU A 259 19.50 -1.98 1.77
CA LEU A 259 20.84 -1.47 1.42
C LEU A 259 20.81 0.02 1.08
N SER A 260 20.02 0.39 0.06
CA SER A 260 20.01 1.77 -0.45
C SER A 260 19.18 2.70 0.43
N GLY A 261 18.18 2.17 1.14
CA GLY A 261 17.43 2.88 2.18
C GLY A 261 18.19 3.02 3.50
N ASP A 262 19.34 2.37 3.64
CA ASP A 262 20.21 2.39 4.83
C ASP A 262 19.41 2.25 6.13
N VAL A 263 18.55 1.22 6.20
CA VAL A 263 17.67 1.04 7.35
C VAL A 263 18.42 0.57 8.60
N ASP A 264 17.95 0.99 9.77
CA ASP A 264 18.53 0.63 11.07
C ASP A 264 17.94 -0.66 11.61
N GLY A 265 16.72 -1.04 11.15
CA GLY A 265 16.04 -2.26 11.56
C GLY A 265 14.90 -2.65 10.64
N VAL A 266 14.33 -3.81 10.91
CA VAL A 266 13.23 -4.40 10.12
C VAL A 266 12.10 -4.86 11.04
N ILE A 267 10.86 -4.54 10.68
CA ILE A 267 9.65 -5.22 11.16
C ILE A 267 9.20 -6.18 10.06
N LEU A 268 9.05 -7.45 10.41
CA LEU A 268 8.70 -8.49 9.45
C LEU A 268 7.22 -8.88 9.59
N VAL A 269 6.49 -8.92 8.48
CA VAL A 269 5.07 -9.29 8.45
C VAL A 269 4.92 -10.64 7.76
N HIS A 270 4.35 -11.62 8.46
CA HIS A 270 4.27 -13.00 7.99
C HIS A 270 2.82 -13.51 7.95
N PRO A 271 2.34 -14.05 6.79
CA PRO A 271 1.01 -14.64 6.67
C PRO A 271 1.05 -16.12 7.12
N PHE A 272 0.85 -16.35 8.40
CA PHE A 272 1.05 -17.68 9.03
C PHE A 272 0.12 -18.77 8.47
N ASP A 273 -1.00 -18.41 7.88
CA ASP A 273 -1.98 -19.35 7.31
C ASP A 273 -1.63 -19.77 5.86
N ARG A 274 -0.53 -19.27 5.28
CA ARG A 274 -0.11 -19.58 3.91
C ARG A 274 1.02 -20.61 3.89
N GLU A 275 0.87 -21.60 3.04
CA GLU A 275 1.91 -22.56 2.70
C GLU A 275 2.69 -22.17 1.45
N TYR A 276 2.00 -21.52 0.50
CA TYR A 276 2.57 -21.11 -0.79
C TYR A 276 2.55 -19.57 -0.93
N PHE A 277 3.41 -19.05 -1.80
CA PHE A 277 3.32 -17.64 -2.21
C PHE A 277 1.96 -17.35 -2.86
N ASP A 278 1.45 -16.15 -2.61
CA ASP A 278 0.18 -15.65 -3.13
C ASP A 278 0.08 -15.80 -4.65
N ASN A 279 -0.94 -16.50 -5.14
CA ASN A 279 -1.16 -16.88 -6.55
C ASN A 279 -0.14 -17.88 -7.14
N PHE A 280 0.58 -18.63 -6.30
CA PHE A 280 1.55 -19.64 -6.76
C PHE A 280 1.32 -21.03 -6.15
N GLU A 281 0.11 -21.29 -5.64
CA GLU A 281 -0.30 -22.59 -5.10
C GLU A 281 -0.25 -23.66 -6.18
N ASP A 282 -0.79 -23.36 -7.37
CA ASP A 282 -0.87 -24.30 -8.50
C ASP A 282 0.50 -24.74 -9.04
N VAL A 283 1.53 -23.92 -8.83
CA VAL A 283 2.92 -24.26 -9.22
C VAL A 283 3.73 -24.80 -8.06
N GLY A 284 3.14 -24.91 -6.88
CA GLY A 284 3.77 -25.47 -5.67
C GLY A 284 4.94 -24.63 -5.15
N CYS A 285 4.90 -23.31 -5.30
CA CYS A 285 5.97 -22.45 -4.84
C CYS A 285 5.80 -22.14 -3.35
N VAL A 286 6.51 -22.91 -2.51
CA VAL A 286 6.38 -22.87 -1.05
C VAL A 286 6.91 -21.57 -0.47
N LEU A 287 6.14 -20.98 0.45
CA LEU A 287 6.55 -19.80 1.21
C LEU A 287 7.69 -20.20 2.17
N PRO A 288 8.80 -19.45 2.18
CA PRO A 288 9.90 -19.73 3.09
C PRO A 288 9.50 -19.59 4.56
N SER A 289 10.18 -20.35 5.44
CA SER A 289 9.95 -20.21 6.87
C SER A 289 10.31 -18.80 7.38
N LEU A 290 9.66 -18.41 8.48
CA LEU A 290 9.95 -17.13 9.14
C LEU A 290 11.42 -17.05 9.58
N GLU A 291 11.99 -18.16 10.08
CA GLU A 291 13.38 -18.23 10.50
C GLU A 291 14.36 -18.01 9.35
N ASP A 292 14.08 -18.62 8.18
CA ASP A 292 14.91 -18.44 6.98
C ASP A 292 14.90 -16.96 6.50
N GLU A 293 13.74 -16.30 6.59
CA GLU A 293 13.63 -14.88 6.20
C GLU A 293 14.41 -14.00 7.18
N ILE A 294 14.31 -14.25 8.48
CA ILE A 294 15.09 -13.54 9.51
C ILE A 294 16.59 -13.72 9.27
N ASN A 295 17.03 -14.95 8.96
CA ASN A 295 18.43 -15.26 8.68
C ASN A 295 18.91 -14.56 7.40
N LEU A 296 18.07 -14.48 6.36
CA LEU A 296 18.38 -13.76 5.15
C LEU A 296 18.57 -12.27 5.43
N ILE A 297 17.64 -11.63 6.18
CA ILE A 297 17.74 -10.23 6.58
C ILE A 297 19.04 -9.98 7.38
N LYS A 298 19.40 -10.89 8.25
CA LYS A 298 20.68 -10.87 8.98
C LYS A 298 21.90 -10.89 8.05
N THR A 299 21.82 -11.64 6.94
CA THR A 299 22.90 -11.70 5.94
C THR A 299 23.09 -10.36 5.23
N TYR A 300 22.03 -9.53 5.11
CA TYR A 300 22.13 -8.14 4.66
C TYR A 300 22.72 -7.19 5.73
N GLY A 301 23.09 -7.71 6.91
CA GLY A 301 23.62 -6.90 8.03
C GLY A 301 22.56 -6.13 8.80
N LYS A 302 21.27 -6.51 8.65
CA LYS A 302 20.15 -5.85 9.33
C LYS A 302 19.49 -6.79 10.35
N ASN A 303 18.86 -6.23 11.39
CA ASN A 303 18.18 -7.01 12.41
C ASN A 303 16.66 -6.88 12.29
N VAL A 304 15.96 -8.00 12.52
CA VAL A 304 14.51 -7.98 12.72
C VAL A 304 14.25 -7.60 14.18
N MET A 305 13.46 -6.54 14.38
CA MET A 305 13.15 -5.95 15.70
C MET A 305 11.80 -6.41 16.23
N GLY A 306 10.96 -6.98 15.36
CA GLY A 306 9.66 -7.53 15.71
C GLY A 306 9.01 -8.23 14.53
N VAL A 307 8.05 -9.11 14.83
CA VAL A 307 7.29 -9.87 13.84
C VAL A 307 5.80 -9.61 14.05
N CYS A 308 5.13 -9.18 12.98
CA CYS A 308 3.67 -9.11 12.91
C CYS A 308 3.14 -10.34 12.18
N ILE A 309 2.30 -11.11 12.86
CA ILE A 309 1.64 -12.27 12.27
C ILE A 309 0.28 -11.83 11.69
N ASN A 310 0.04 -12.14 10.43
CA ASN A 310 -1.29 -12.05 9.83
C ASN A 310 -1.87 -13.46 9.75
N SER A 311 -2.83 -13.75 10.64
CA SER A 311 -3.49 -15.05 10.70
C SER A 311 -4.92 -14.93 11.23
N LYS A 312 -5.82 -15.72 10.63
CA LYS A 312 -7.18 -15.95 11.15
C LYS A 312 -7.19 -16.97 12.29
N GLN A 313 -6.23 -17.88 12.32
CA GLN A 313 -6.07 -18.93 13.33
C GLN A 313 -5.51 -18.35 14.64
N GLU A 314 -5.74 -19.05 15.74
CA GLU A 314 -5.03 -18.78 16.98
C GLU A 314 -3.61 -19.34 16.89
N ILE A 315 -2.63 -18.48 17.11
CA ILE A 315 -1.21 -18.81 17.07
C ILE A 315 -0.62 -18.55 18.45
N ASP A 316 0.21 -19.46 18.91
CA ASP A 316 0.99 -19.25 20.12
C ASP A 316 2.14 -18.27 19.85
N ALA A 317 1.78 -16.98 19.82
CA ALA A 317 2.73 -15.89 19.61
C ALA A 317 3.81 -15.85 20.71
N LEU A 318 3.47 -16.23 21.95
CA LEU A 318 4.42 -16.29 23.06
C LEU A 318 5.48 -17.36 22.85
N LYS A 319 5.12 -18.51 22.31
CA LYS A 319 6.09 -19.55 21.96
C LYS A 319 7.08 -19.06 20.92
N LEU A 320 6.57 -18.45 19.82
CA LEU A 320 7.41 -17.88 18.76
C LEU A 320 8.31 -16.75 19.29
N GLN A 321 7.76 -15.88 20.14
CA GLN A 321 8.55 -14.83 20.79
C GLN A 321 9.70 -15.37 21.62
N ASN A 322 9.47 -16.45 22.39
CA ASN A 322 10.50 -17.10 23.20
C ASN A 322 11.57 -17.77 22.33
N GLU A 323 11.20 -18.35 21.20
CA GLU A 323 12.12 -18.98 20.25
C GLU A 323 12.97 -17.92 19.52
N LEU A 324 12.32 -16.86 19.00
CA LEU A 324 12.97 -15.82 18.20
C LEU A 324 13.66 -14.75 19.07
N LYS A 325 13.26 -14.60 20.33
CA LYS A 325 13.74 -13.57 21.30
C LYS A 325 13.51 -12.12 20.82
N ILE A 326 12.45 -11.92 20.08
CA ILE A 326 11.94 -10.62 19.62
C ILE A 326 10.43 -10.59 19.78
N PRO A 327 9.77 -9.43 19.90
CA PRO A 327 8.32 -9.32 19.98
C PRO A 327 7.64 -9.98 18.77
N VAL A 328 6.63 -10.81 19.05
CA VAL A 328 5.79 -11.47 18.04
C VAL A 328 4.33 -11.25 18.43
N LEU A 329 3.51 -10.69 17.54
CA LEU A 329 2.10 -10.42 17.82
C LEU A 329 1.25 -10.38 16.54
N ASN A 330 -0.08 -10.52 16.72
CA ASN A 330 -1.05 -10.30 15.66
C ASN A 330 -1.69 -8.90 15.82
N PRO A 331 -1.29 -7.90 15.01
CA PRO A 331 -1.74 -6.53 15.21
C PRO A 331 -3.22 -6.30 14.88
N MET A 332 -3.91 -7.30 14.30
CA MET A 332 -5.37 -7.27 14.11
C MET A 332 -6.15 -7.73 15.36
N LYS A 333 -5.48 -8.38 16.32
CA LYS A 333 -6.09 -8.96 17.52
C LYS A 333 -5.58 -8.32 18.82
N GLU A 334 -4.40 -7.72 18.80
CA GLU A 334 -3.73 -7.15 19.97
C GLU A 334 -2.95 -5.88 19.65
N SER A 335 -2.56 -5.13 20.68
CA SER A 335 -1.83 -3.86 20.53
C SER A 335 -0.44 -4.08 19.94
N ILE A 336 -0.04 -3.22 19.01
CA ILE A 336 1.30 -3.23 18.40
C ILE A 336 2.39 -2.69 19.34
N ARG A 337 2.02 -2.25 20.52
CA ARG A 337 2.88 -1.52 21.48
C ARG A 337 4.20 -2.21 21.79
N ALA A 338 4.20 -3.55 21.96
CA ALA A 338 5.44 -4.28 22.26
C ALA A 338 6.50 -4.14 21.14
N ILE A 339 6.06 -4.02 19.87
CA ILE A 339 6.95 -3.76 18.74
C ILE A 339 7.39 -2.28 18.74
N SER A 340 6.49 -1.34 18.99
CA SER A 340 6.85 0.08 19.12
C SER A 340 7.86 0.33 20.24
N GLU A 341 7.73 -0.36 21.38
CA GLU A 341 8.68 -0.29 22.47
C GLU A 341 10.05 -0.87 22.07
N SER A 342 10.08 -2.01 21.38
CA SER A 342 11.33 -2.58 20.85
C SER A 342 12.06 -1.63 19.90
N ILE A 343 11.31 -0.87 19.10
CA ILE A 343 11.86 0.18 18.23
C ILE A 343 12.48 1.30 19.06
N LYS A 344 11.74 1.83 20.04
CA LYS A 344 12.21 2.91 20.92
C LYS A 344 13.46 2.54 21.68
N ASP A 345 13.44 1.38 22.31
CA ASP A 345 14.59 0.90 23.13
C ASP A 345 15.86 0.66 22.31
N SER A 346 15.72 0.40 21.01
CA SER A 346 16.85 0.09 20.14
C SER A 346 17.40 1.31 19.40
N LEU A 347 16.59 2.34 19.14
CA LEU A 347 16.94 3.40 18.19
C LEU A 347 16.81 4.83 18.75
N LEU A 348 16.11 5.05 19.86
CA LEU A 348 15.93 6.33 20.51
C LEU A 348 16.57 6.37 21.89
#